data_ed89ca8e72f10e4ddf4302dcdde7b475
#
_entry.id   ed89ca8e72f10e4ddf4302dcdde7b475
#
_cell.length_a   1.000
_cell.length_b   1.000
_cell.length_c   1.000
_cell.angle_alpha   90.00
_cell.angle_beta   90.00
_cell.angle_gamma   90.00
#
_symmetry.space_group_name_H-M   'P 1'
#
loop_
_entity.id
_entity.type
_entity.pdbx_description
1 polymer ?
#
loop_
_entity_poly.entity_id
_entity_poly.type
_entity_poly.pdbx_seq_one_letter_code
_entity_poly.pdbx_strand_id
1 'polypeptide(L)'
;MSRVISIPDRIRSKLEKAGYGVSLHGTVEVCHWTKKSLRNQGVCYKRVFYGIDSHRCFEFSPAGMMCHFRCIFCWRPTKFMRIIDMDEDQVADPDEIMFRLELERRRLMSGYKGTPSIDKELLEEAYIPTHYAISLSGEPTLYPKLPELVKLLKSLPTTRSIFLVSNGAYPGMLRRLIEEDALPTQVYISMNAPNRELFKKIVHPMVQNSWNRFLESLDILSEMPTRTVIRMTMIRGLNDDPSLTGEYVELLRRANPHFIEVKSYMHVGYSIDRLEKRHMLRHEEIRAIAMRLLDELDEFEFMDEYPPSRVAVLQNMDRYVDRWID
;
A
#
# COMPACT_ATOMS: atom_id res chain seq x y z
N MET A 1 33.16 3.41 6.87
CA MET A 1 31.95 3.20 6.06
C MET A 1 30.90 2.59 7.00
N SER A 2 29.78 3.25 7.20
CA SER A 2 28.67 2.65 7.95
C SER A 2 28.17 1.42 7.20
N ARG A 3 27.79 0.40 7.94
CA ARG A 3 27.31 -0.85 7.32
C ARG A 3 25.87 -0.66 6.88
N VAL A 4 25.58 -0.87 5.61
CA VAL A 4 24.21 -0.82 5.08
C VAL A 4 23.28 -1.74 5.89
N ILE A 5 22.14 -1.21 6.28
CA ILE A 5 21.10 -1.95 7.00
C ILE A 5 20.68 -3.17 6.18
N SER A 6 20.56 -4.30 6.82
CA SER A 6 20.07 -5.53 6.19
C SER A 6 19.02 -6.22 7.05
N ILE A 7 18.11 -6.94 6.40
CA ILE A 7 17.18 -7.84 7.09
C ILE A 7 17.99 -9.02 7.62
N PRO A 8 17.95 -9.33 8.93
CA PRO A 8 18.71 -10.42 9.53
C PRO A 8 18.41 -11.78 8.88
N ASP A 9 19.42 -12.63 8.68
CA ASP A 9 19.30 -13.92 7.97
C ASP A 9 18.18 -14.83 8.52
N ARG A 10 17.97 -14.84 9.83
CA ARG A 10 16.87 -15.59 10.46
C ARG A 10 15.50 -15.10 10.00
N ILE A 11 15.35 -13.80 9.76
CA ILE A 11 14.09 -13.20 9.27
C ILE A 11 14.02 -13.41 7.76
N ARG A 12 15.10 -13.16 7.03
CA ARG A 12 15.23 -13.39 5.59
C ARG A 12 14.77 -14.80 5.21
N SER A 13 15.30 -15.84 5.83
CA SER A 13 14.93 -17.23 5.56
C SER A 13 13.43 -17.52 5.75
N LYS A 14 12.78 -16.85 6.71
CA LYS A 14 11.32 -16.97 6.90
C LYS A 14 10.53 -16.26 5.84
N LEU A 15 10.97 -15.08 5.40
CA LEU A 15 10.34 -14.32 4.34
C LEU A 15 10.46 -15.07 2.99
N GLU A 16 11.65 -15.61 2.68
CA GLU A 16 11.89 -16.39 1.46
C GLU A 16 10.99 -17.63 1.40
N LYS A 17 10.82 -18.35 2.52
CA LYS A 17 9.84 -19.46 2.63
C LYS A 17 8.40 -19.02 2.44
N ALA A 18 8.08 -17.76 2.74
CA ALA A 18 6.76 -17.18 2.51
C ALA A 18 6.60 -16.58 1.09
N GLY A 19 7.60 -16.73 0.22
CA GLY A 19 7.54 -16.29 -1.18
C GLY A 19 8.05 -14.87 -1.45
N TYR A 20 8.79 -14.28 -0.50
CA TYR A 20 9.45 -13.00 -0.72
C TYR A 20 10.81 -13.16 -1.38
N GLY A 21 11.20 -12.19 -2.19
CA GLY A 21 12.59 -11.88 -2.46
C GLY A 21 13.08 -10.84 -1.45
N VAL A 22 14.29 -11.05 -0.91
CA VAL A 22 14.86 -10.19 0.14
C VAL A 22 16.28 -9.83 -0.21
N SER A 23 16.57 -8.54 -0.28
CA SER A 23 17.94 -8.05 -0.46
C SER A 23 18.18 -6.79 0.35
N LEU A 24 19.27 -6.76 1.12
CA LEU A 24 19.59 -5.68 2.06
C LEU A 24 18.38 -5.34 2.95
N HIS A 25 17.93 -4.10 2.92
CA HIS A 25 16.73 -3.63 3.62
C HIS A 25 15.45 -3.70 2.78
N GLY A 26 15.51 -4.17 1.54
CA GLY A 26 14.37 -4.23 0.63
C GLY A 26 13.72 -5.61 0.55
N THR A 27 12.47 -5.61 0.17
CA THR A 27 11.66 -6.82 -0.09
C THR A 27 10.85 -6.67 -1.36
N VAL A 28 10.65 -7.78 -2.07
CA VAL A 28 9.79 -7.88 -3.27
C VAL A 28 8.96 -9.14 -3.21
N GLU A 29 7.77 -9.12 -3.80
CA GLU A 29 6.90 -10.29 -3.94
C GLU A 29 6.20 -10.28 -5.31
N VAL A 30 5.94 -11.45 -5.86
CA VAL A 30 4.93 -11.58 -6.92
C VAL A 30 3.57 -11.74 -6.22
N CYS A 31 2.79 -10.67 -6.19
CA CYS A 31 1.58 -10.63 -5.38
C CYS A 31 0.51 -11.63 -5.86
N HIS A 32 -0.48 -11.90 -4.99
CA HIS A 32 -1.57 -12.82 -5.29
C HIS A 32 -2.32 -12.47 -6.60
N TRP A 33 -2.59 -11.19 -6.85
CA TRP A 33 -3.31 -10.75 -8.03
C TRP A 33 -2.46 -10.83 -9.30
N THR A 34 -1.15 -10.57 -9.22
CA THR A 34 -0.21 -10.83 -10.32
C THR A 34 -0.23 -12.32 -10.66
N LYS A 35 -0.15 -13.21 -9.65
CA LYS A 35 -0.23 -14.67 -9.84
C LYS A 35 -1.54 -15.11 -10.49
N LYS A 36 -2.67 -14.50 -10.12
CA LYS A 36 -3.98 -14.78 -10.75
C LYS A 36 -4.06 -14.26 -12.18
N SER A 37 -3.56 -13.04 -12.41
CA SER A 37 -3.53 -12.46 -13.75
C SER A 37 -2.72 -13.30 -14.72
N LEU A 38 -1.55 -13.79 -14.31
CA LEU A 38 -0.72 -14.72 -15.10
C LEU A 38 -1.42 -16.06 -15.45
N ARG A 39 -2.51 -16.40 -14.76
CA ARG A 39 -3.32 -17.62 -15.00
C ARG A 39 -4.66 -17.32 -15.66
N ASN A 40 -4.93 -16.07 -16.03
CA ASN A 40 -6.25 -15.65 -16.50
C ASN A 40 -7.40 -15.96 -15.51
N GLN A 41 -7.10 -15.95 -14.20
CA GLN A 41 -8.04 -16.31 -13.11
C GLN A 41 -8.54 -15.10 -12.32
N GLY A 42 -8.31 -13.89 -12.82
CA GLY A 42 -8.73 -12.64 -12.22
C GLY A 42 -7.62 -11.59 -12.17
N VAL A 43 -7.99 -10.39 -11.81
CA VAL A 43 -7.12 -9.20 -11.85
C VAL A 43 -7.14 -8.47 -10.51
N CYS A 44 -6.18 -7.58 -10.29
CA CYS A 44 -6.19 -6.67 -9.15
C CYS A 44 -7.35 -5.67 -9.28
N TYR A 45 -7.96 -5.28 -8.17
CA TYR A 45 -8.99 -4.23 -8.17
C TYR A 45 -8.47 -2.89 -8.77
N LYS A 46 -7.16 -2.62 -8.66
CA LYS A 46 -6.55 -1.44 -9.30
C LYS A 46 -6.64 -1.48 -10.84
N ARG A 47 -6.71 -2.67 -11.47
CA ARG A 47 -7.01 -2.77 -12.89
C ARG A 47 -8.44 -2.31 -13.18
N VAL A 48 -9.39 -2.74 -12.36
CA VAL A 48 -10.81 -2.37 -12.51
C VAL A 48 -11.00 -0.87 -12.28
N PHE A 49 -10.33 -0.32 -11.26
CA PHE A 49 -10.53 1.08 -10.89
C PHE A 49 -9.68 2.06 -11.69
N TYR A 50 -8.47 1.67 -12.07
CA TYR A 50 -7.46 2.59 -12.59
C TYR A 50 -6.78 2.12 -13.90
N GLY A 51 -7.16 0.97 -14.44
CA GLY A 51 -6.67 0.50 -15.74
C GLY A 51 -5.31 -0.24 -15.74
N ILE A 52 -4.67 -0.45 -14.58
CA ILE A 52 -3.31 -1.01 -14.55
C ILE A 52 -3.22 -2.47 -15.03
N ASP A 53 -2.10 -2.84 -15.62
CA ASP A 53 -1.78 -4.22 -15.99
C ASP A 53 -1.29 -5.03 -14.78
N SER A 54 -2.21 -5.83 -14.18
CA SER A 54 -1.94 -6.55 -12.92
C SER A 54 -0.75 -7.50 -13.00
N HIS A 55 -0.49 -8.13 -14.15
CA HIS A 55 0.65 -9.04 -14.36
C HIS A 55 1.98 -8.29 -14.45
N ARG A 56 1.97 -7.00 -14.83
CA ARG A 56 3.15 -6.15 -14.94
C ARG A 56 3.42 -5.30 -13.71
N CYS A 57 2.71 -5.60 -12.59
CA CYS A 57 2.93 -4.91 -11.33
C CYS A 57 4.19 -5.43 -10.62
N PHE A 58 5.03 -4.50 -10.16
CA PHE A 58 6.19 -4.74 -9.32
C PHE A 58 5.88 -4.26 -7.89
N GLU A 59 5.46 -5.18 -7.02
CA GLU A 59 5.17 -4.86 -5.62
C GLU A 59 6.41 -5.07 -4.76
N PHE A 60 6.89 -4.00 -4.12
CA PHE A 60 8.10 -4.01 -3.32
C PHE A 60 8.06 -3.01 -2.16
N SER A 61 9.07 -3.07 -1.30
CA SER A 61 9.35 -2.08 -0.27
C SER A 61 10.85 -1.84 -0.13
N PRO A 62 11.32 -0.59 -0.15
CA PRO A 62 12.70 -0.25 0.18
C PRO A 62 12.97 -0.29 1.69
N ALA A 63 11.93 -0.27 2.53
CA ALA A 63 11.99 -0.37 4.00
C ALA A 63 11.37 -1.68 4.49
N GLY A 64 11.73 -2.78 3.86
CA GLY A 64 11.18 -4.10 4.16
C GLY A 64 11.34 -4.48 5.63
N MET A 65 10.23 -4.83 6.28
CA MET A 65 10.20 -5.20 7.70
C MET A 65 10.57 -4.07 8.69
N MET A 66 10.57 -2.82 8.25
CA MET A 66 10.74 -1.64 9.10
C MET A 66 9.44 -0.86 9.14
N CYS A 67 8.83 -0.77 10.31
CA CYS A 67 7.56 -0.08 10.51
C CYS A 67 7.38 0.22 11.99
N HIS A 68 6.96 1.42 12.30
CA HIS A 68 6.68 1.85 13.67
C HIS A 68 5.25 1.51 14.13
N PHE A 69 4.47 0.81 13.32
CA PHE A 69 3.13 0.35 13.67
C PHE A 69 3.05 -1.17 13.76
N ARG A 70 2.12 -1.66 14.59
CA ARG A 70 1.84 -3.09 14.81
C ARG A 70 0.36 -3.38 14.58
N CYS A 71 -0.17 -2.88 13.44
CA CYS A 71 -1.59 -2.99 13.11
C CYS A 71 -2.09 -4.43 13.27
N ILE A 72 -3.23 -4.59 13.97
CA ILE A 72 -3.80 -5.92 14.24
C ILE A 72 -4.23 -6.66 12.99
N PHE A 73 -4.61 -5.91 11.94
CA PHE A 73 -5.04 -6.44 10.64
C PHE A 73 -3.89 -6.68 9.66
N CYS A 74 -2.67 -6.27 9.99
CA CYS A 74 -1.52 -6.40 9.08
C CYS A 74 -1.23 -7.87 8.78
N TRP A 75 -1.33 -8.27 7.53
CA TRP A 75 -1.07 -9.65 7.10
C TRP A 75 0.41 -9.99 6.97
N ARG A 76 1.29 -9.02 7.14
CA ARG A 76 2.73 -9.18 7.18
C ARG A 76 3.18 -9.67 8.55
N PRO A 77 4.37 -10.29 8.68
CA PRO A 77 4.87 -10.84 9.94
C PRO A 77 5.32 -9.74 10.91
N THR A 78 4.37 -9.00 11.47
CA THR A 78 4.60 -7.82 12.32
C THR A 78 5.52 -8.10 13.53
N LYS A 79 5.54 -9.33 14.04
CA LYS A 79 6.44 -9.76 15.13
C LYS A 79 7.93 -9.69 14.75
N PHE A 80 8.27 -9.62 13.47
CA PHE A 80 9.63 -9.47 12.97
C PHE A 80 9.93 -8.05 12.50
N MET A 81 8.94 -7.18 12.49
CA MET A 81 9.16 -5.79 12.11
C MET A 81 10.04 -5.07 13.13
N ARG A 82 10.94 -4.28 12.64
CA ARG A 82 11.90 -3.51 13.43
C ARG A 82 11.38 -2.08 13.61
N ILE A 83 11.58 -1.55 14.81
CA ILE A 83 11.34 -0.15 15.14
C ILE A 83 12.72 0.53 15.08
N ILE A 84 13.11 0.90 13.88
CA ILE A 84 14.36 1.61 13.63
C ILE A 84 14.09 2.74 12.65
N ASP A 85 14.77 3.83 12.84
CA ASP A 85 14.92 4.85 11.82
C ASP A 85 15.98 4.37 10.80
N MET A 86 15.90 4.87 9.58
CA MET A 86 16.83 4.56 8.53
C MET A 86 17.63 5.82 8.22
N ASP A 87 18.89 5.85 8.64
CA ASP A 87 19.78 6.97 8.33
C ASP A 87 20.27 6.87 6.87
N GLU A 88 20.46 8.01 6.24
CA GLU A 88 20.80 8.10 4.80
C GLU A 88 22.11 7.38 4.45
N ASP A 89 23.10 7.43 5.34
CA ASP A 89 24.39 6.76 5.18
C ASP A 89 24.37 5.25 5.47
N GLN A 90 23.23 4.73 5.94
CA GLN A 90 23.02 3.31 6.29
C GLN A 90 22.09 2.60 5.30
N VAL A 91 21.64 3.25 4.24
CA VAL A 91 20.78 2.64 3.25
C VAL A 91 21.46 2.53 1.90
N ALA A 92 21.08 1.53 1.12
CA ALA A 92 21.51 1.41 -0.27
C ALA A 92 20.92 2.53 -1.12
N ASP A 93 21.62 2.94 -2.15
CA ASP A 93 21.11 3.89 -3.13
C ASP A 93 19.93 3.32 -3.93
N PRO A 94 19.06 4.17 -4.50
CA PRO A 94 17.88 3.73 -5.24
C PRO A 94 18.16 2.77 -6.39
N ASP A 95 19.21 3.00 -7.15
CA ASP A 95 19.64 2.14 -8.26
C ASP A 95 20.13 0.77 -7.76
N GLU A 96 20.93 0.74 -6.71
CA GLU A 96 21.41 -0.51 -6.11
C GLU A 96 20.24 -1.34 -5.56
N ILE A 97 19.36 -0.73 -4.75
CA ILE A 97 18.25 -1.49 -4.15
C ILE A 97 17.27 -1.98 -5.22
N MET A 98 16.97 -1.17 -6.24
CA MET A 98 16.09 -1.58 -7.32
C MET A 98 16.67 -2.69 -8.17
N PHE A 99 17.96 -2.58 -8.55
CA PHE A 99 18.65 -3.64 -9.28
C PHE A 99 18.58 -4.99 -8.53
N ARG A 100 18.87 -4.97 -7.24
CA ARG A 100 18.82 -6.18 -6.39
C ARG A 100 17.42 -6.76 -6.27
N LEU A 101 16.40 -5.91 -6.08
CA LEU A 101 15.01 -6.36 -5.98
C LEU A 101 14.47 -6.86 -7.33
N GLU A 102 14.94 -6.31 -8.44
CA GLU A 102 14.61 -6.84 -9.77
C GLU A 102 15.20 -8.25 -9.98
N LEU A 103 16.45 -8.49 -9.58
CA LEU A 103 17.03 -9.85 -9.62
C LEU A 103 16.21 -10.84 -8.78
N GLU A 104 15.83 -10.46 -7.57
CA GLU A 104 14.99 -11.29 -6.71
C GLU A 104 13.60 -11.55 -7.33
N ARG A 105 12.97 -10.53 -7.92
CA ARG A 105 11.68 -10.69 -8.62
C ARG A 105 11.81 -11.65 -9.81
N ARG A 106 12.87 -11.50 -10.62
CA ARG A 106 13.15 -12.41 -11.75
C ARG A 106 13.34 -13.85 -11.26
N ARG A 107 14.05 -14.05 -10.15
CA ARG A 107 14.20 -15.35 -9.50
C ARG A 107 12.84 -15.95 -9.08
N LEU A 108 11.99 -15.16 -8.43
CA LEU A 108 10.64 -15.59 -8.06
C LEU A 108 9.78 -15.94 -9.28
N MET A 109 9.87 -15.19 -10.36
CA MET A 109 9.12 -15.41 -11.59
C MET A 109 9.62 -16.60 -12.39
N SER A 110 10.90 -16.94 -12.31
CA SER A 110 11.47 -18.08 -13.06
C SER A 110 10.78 -19.40 -12.71
N GLY A 111 10.26 -19.55 -11.48
CA GLY A 111 9.48 -20.71 -11.07
C GLY A 111 8.15 -20.90 -11.81
N TYR A 112 7.67 -19.89 -12.55
CA TYR A 112 6.42 -20.00 -13.33
C TYR A 112 6.63 -20.53 -14.76
N LYS A 113 7.85 -20.50 -15.31
CA LYS A 113 8.15 -20.91 -16.71
C LYS A 113 7.68 -22.33 -17.04
N GLY A 114 7.78 -23.25 -16.09
CA GLY A 114 7.36 -24.65 -16.27
C GLY A 114 5.93 -24.95 -15.82
N THR A 115 5.14 -23.97 -15.43
CA THR A 115 3.79 -24.18 -14.89
C THR A 115 2.76 -24.14 -16.02
N PRO A 116 2.05 -25.25 -16.31
CA PRO A 116 1.12 -25.33 -17.46
C PRO A 116 -0.05 -24.34 -17.42
N SER A 117 -0.46 -23.89 -16.21
CA SER A 117 -1.57 -22.96 -16.03
C SER A 117 -1.17 -21.49 -16.18
N ILE A 118 0.08 -21.18 -16.50
CA ILE A 118 0.57 -19.83 -16.71
C ILE A 118 0.50 -19.49 -18.19
N ASP A 119 -0.11 -18.35 -18.49
CA ASP A 119 -0.08 -17.73 -19.81
C ASP A 119 1.34 -17.24 -20.11
N LYS A 120 1.92 -17.75 -21.20
CA LYS A 120 3.33 -17.49 -21.55
C LYS A 120 3.55 -16.06 -22.02
N GLU A 121 2.58 -15.49 -22.73
CA GLU A 121 2.67 -14.11 -23.24
C GLU A 121 2.63 -13.14 -22.07
N LEU A 122 1.65 -13.30 -21.16
CA LEU A 122 1.56 -12.49 -19.95
C LEU A 122 2.79 -12.65 -19.04
N LEU A 123 3.39 -13.84 -19.00
CA LEU A 123 4.62 -14.07 -18.24
C LEU A 123 5.81 -13.30 -18.85
N GLU A 124 5.98 -13.32 -20.16
CA GLU A 124 7.04 -12.56 -20.83
C GLU A 124 6.84 -11.04 -20.63
N GLU A 125 5.62 -10.54 -20.79
CA GLU A 125 5.31 -9.15 -20.50
C GLU A 125 5.62 -8.77 -19.03
N ALA A 126 5.32 -9.67 -18.09
CA ALA A 126 5.55 -9.45 -16.67
C ALA A 126 7.03 -9.30 -16.29
N TYR A 127 7.98 -9.77 -17.12
CA TYR A 127 9.41 -9.51 -16.91
C TYR A 127 9.78 -8.04 -17.12
N ILE A 128 8.92 -7.26 -17.78
CA ILE A 128 9.09 -5.82 -17.98
C ILE A 128 7.98 -5.09 -17.19
N PRO A 129 8.22 -4.71 -15.93
CA PRO A 129 7.22 -4.03 -15.13
C PRO A 129 6.90 -2.64 -15.69
N THR A 130 5.64 -2.25 -15.57
CA THR A 130 5.15 -0.92 -15.95
C THR A 130 4.48 -0.18 -14.79
N HIS A 131 4.13 -0.93 -13.74
CA HIS A 131 3.45 -0.39 -12.56
C HIS A 131 4.23 -0.77 -11.31
N TYR A 132 4.71 0.23 -10.58
CA TYR A 132 5.48 0.03 -9.37
C TYR A 132 4.61 0.30 -8.13
N ALA A 133 4.50 -0.67 -7.23
CA ALA A 133 3.75 -0.55 -5.99
C ALA A 133 4.69 -0.57 -4.78
N ILE A 134 5.00 0.61 -4.25
CA ILE A 134 5.84 0.78 -3.05
C ILE A 134 4.94 0.59 -1.83
N SER A 135 4.64 -0.67 -1.48
CA SER A 135 3.57 -1.01 -0.54
C SER A 135 3.71 -2.37 0.14
N LEU A 136 4.78 -3.12 -0.14
CA LEU A 136 4.81 -4.55 0.18
C LEU A 136 4.86 -4.83 1.69
N SER A 137 5.89 -4.37 2.37
CA SER A 137 6.09 -4.61 3.81
C SER A 137 6.88 -3.48 4.46
N GLY A 138 6.64 -3.22 5.75
CA GLY A 138 7.22 -2.04 6.40
C GLY A 138 6.48 -0.76 6.03
N GLU A 139 7.13 0.37 6.25
CA GLU A 139 6.64 1.71 5.93
C GLU A 139 7.62 2.38 4.97
N PRO A 140 7.25 2.58 3.70
CA PRO A 140 8.19 3.08 2.70
C PRO A 140 8.69 4.50 2.94
N THR A 141 7.92 5.35 3.66
CA THR A 141 8.33 6.71 4.01
C THR A 141 9.45 6.77 5.05
N LEU A 142 9.86 5.61 5.60
CA LEU A 142 11.09 5.48 6.40
C LEU A 142 12.38 5.50 5.56
N TYR A 143 12.28 5.17 4.27
CA TYR A 143 13.45 5.16 3.39
C TYR A 143 13.85 6.59 3.04
N PRO A 144 15.01 7.10 3.51
CA PRO A 144 15.37 8.52 3.39
C PRO A 144 15.60 8.97 1.95
N LYS A 145 15.94 8.05 1.03
CA LYS A 145 16.12 8.30 -0.40
C LYS A 145 14.86 7.97 -1.23
N LEU A 146 13.67 8.09 -0.61
CA LEU A 146 12.41 7.84 -1.31
C LEU A 146 12.16 8.81 -2.48
N PRO A 147 12.46 10.13 -2.36
CA PRO A 147 12.33 11.04 -3.49
C PRO A 147 13.20 10.64 -4.68
N GLU A 148 14.47 10.28 -4.46
CA GLU A 148 15.38 9.82 -5.50
C GLU A 148 14.91 8.51 -6.13
N LEU A 149 14.35 7.60 -5.33
CA LEU A 149 13.76 6.34 -5.81
C LEU A 149 12.57 6.61 -6.74
N VAL A 150 11.68 7.53 -6.38
CA VAL A 150 10.54 7.90 -7.24
C VAL A 150 11.03 8.53 -8.54
N LYS A 151 12.03 9.43 -8.50
CA LYS A 151 12.63 10.03 -9.69
C LYS A 151 13.28 8.97 -10.59
N LEU A 152 14.01 8.03 -10.00
CA LEU A 152 14.60 6.89 -10.73
C LEU A 152 13.51 6.09 -11.45
N LEU A 153 12.44 5.71 -10.75
CA LEU A 153 11.34 4.95 -11.35
C LEU A 153 10.64 5.73 -12.46
N LYS A 154 10.44 7.05 -12.30
CA LYS A 154 9.87 7.91 -13.35
C LYS A 154 10.76 8.00 -14.59
N SER A 155 12.08 7.90 -14.45
CA SER A 155 13.01 7.97 -15.58
C SER A 155 13.04 6.71 -16.44
N LEU A 156 12.48 5.59 -15.95
CA LEU A 156 12.44 4.36 -16.72
C LEU A 156 11.40 4.46 -17.85
N PRO A 157 11.76 4.18 -19.12
CA PRO A 157 10.87 4.40 -20.26
C PRO A 157 9.62 3.50 -20.25
N THR A 158 9.63 2.43 -19.46
CA THR A 158 8.51 1.49 -19.34
C THR A 158 7.55 1.85 -18.21
N THR A 159 7.89 2.80 -17.34
CA THR A 159 7.06 3.16 -16.19
C THR A 159 5.81 3.92 -16.63
N ARG A 160 4.64 3.35 -16.31
CA ARG A 160 3.33 4.00 -16.49
C ARG A 160 2.80 4.56 -15.18
N SER A 161 3.04 3.86 -14.06
CA SER A 161 2.57 4.35 -12.76
C SER A 161 3.43 3.92 -11.59
N ILE A 162 3.43 4.77 -10.56
CA ILE A 162 4.07 4.53 -9.26
C ILE A 162 3.01 4.77 -8.18
N PHE A 163 2.75 3.74 -7.38
CA PHE A 163 1.83 3.78 -6.24
C PHE A 163 2.64 3.77 -4.94
N LEU A 164 2.52 4.80 -4.14
CA LEU A 164 3.06 4.85 -2.78
C LEU A 164 1.93 4.59 -1.79
N VAL A 165 2.11 3.61 -0.89
CA VAL A 165 1.14 3.33 0.18
C VAL A 165 1.81 3.53 1.52
N SER A 166 1.38 4.55 2.25
CA SER A 166 1.90 4.92 3.56
C SER A 166 0.86 4.78 4.67
N ASN A 167 1.34 4.61 5.88
CA ASN A 167 0.52 4.64 7.09
C ASN A 167 0.35 6.07 7.66
N GLY A 168 0.95 7.08 7.02
CA GLY A 168 0.87 8.48 7.43
C GLY A 168 1.69 8.84 8.68
N ALA A 169 2.65 8.00 9.09
CA ALA A 169 3.47 8.26 10.28
C ALA A 169 4.59 9.29 10.07
N TYR A 170 4.91 9.62 8.81
CA TYR A 170 6.07 10.44 8.44
C TYR A 170 5.67 11.60 7.52
N PRO A 171 4.96 12.62 8.04
CA PRO A 171 4.53 13.78 7.27
C PRO A 171 5.70 14.53 6.61
N GLY A 172 6.88 14.59 7.26
CA GLY A 172 8.08 15.20 6.70
C GLY A 172 8.52 14.59 5.38
N MET A 173 8.41 13.26 5.21
CA MET A 173 8.71 12.62 3.94
C MET A 173 7.68 12.96 2.85
N LEU A 174 6.40 13.09 3.22
CA LEU A 174 5.37 13.52 2.26
C LEU A 174 5.63 14.95 1.77
N ARG A 175 6.09 15.87 2.66
CA ARG A 175 6.52 17.23 2.27
C ARG A 175 7.72 17.18 1.32
N ARG A 176 8.75 16.39 1.65
CA ARG A 176 9.92 16.22 0.79
C ARG A 176 9.57 15.74 -0.63
N LEU A 177 8.60 14.82 -0.76
CA LEU A 177 8.13 14.38 -2.07
C LEU A 177 7.55 15.52 -2.91
N ILE A 178 6.88 16.49 -2.27
CA ILE A 178 6.36 17.70 -2.94
C ILE A 178 7.52 18.66 -3.27
N GLU A 179 8.31 19.02 -2.26
CA GLU A 179 9.40 20.02 -2.35
C GLU A 179 10.48 19.62 -3.37
N GLU A 180 10.74 18.31 -3.50
CA GLU A 180 11.75 17.76 -4.40
C GLU A 180 11.18 17.36 -5.78
N ASP A 181 9.91 17.67 -6.08
CA ASP A 181 9.21 17.24 -7.33
C ASP A 181 9.33 15.72 -7.60
N ALA A 182 9.18 14.94 -6.54
CA ALA A 182 9.31 13.48 -6.56
C ALA A 182 7.97 12.77 -6.29
N LEU A 183 6.89 13.30 -6.86
CA LEU A 183 5.54 12.78 -6.60
C LEU A 183 5.31 11.46 -7.33
N PRO A 184 4.86 10.39 -6.63
CA PRO A 184 4.32 9.20 -7.29
C PRO A 184 3.09 9.52 -8.14
N THR A 185 2.70 8.63 -9.03
CA THR A 185 1.45 8.78 -9.80
C THR A 185 0.23 8.82 -8.88
N GLN A 186 0.26 8.02 -7.79
CA GLN A 186 -0.83 7.97 -6.82
C GLN A 186 -0.31 7.67 -5.41
N VAL A 187 -0.70 8.51 -4.45
CA VAL A 187 -0.32 8.38 -3.03
C VAL A 187 -1.51 7.92 -2.21
N TYR A 188 -1.29 6.89 -1.41
CA TYR A 188 -2.27 6.35 -0.48
C TYR A 188 -1.87 6.65 0.96
N ILE A 189 -2.83 7.14 1.74
CA ILE A 189 -2.74 7.13 3.21
C ILE A 189 -3.76 6.16 3.77
N SER A 190 -3.29 5.28 4.66
CA SER A 190 -4.15 4.26 5.30
C SER A 190 -4.86 4.87 6.50
N MET A 191 -6.18 5.11 6.41
CA MET A 191 -7.04 5.57 7.49
C MET A 191 -7.78 4.37 8.07
N ASN A 192 -7.31 3.83 9.19
CA ASN A 192 -7.87 2.60 9.76
C ASN A 192 -8.66 2.83 11.06
N ALA A 193 -8.79 4.08 11.49
CA ALA A 193 -9.54 4.48 12.67
C ALA A 193 -9.95 5.96 12.54
N PRO A 194 -11.15 6.33 13.04
CA PRO A 194 -11.64 7.69 12.94
C PRO A 194 -11.16 8.59 14.09
N ASN A 195 -10.66 8.01 15.18
CA ASN A 195 -10.24 8.75 16.37
C ASN A 195 -8.98 8.14 17.02
N ARG A 196 -8.40 8.88 17.94
CA ARG A 196 -7.16 8.52 18.65
C ARG A 196 -7.27 7.21 19.44
N GLU A 197 -8.43 6.93 20.03
CA GLU A 197 -8.63 5.74 20.86
C GLU A 197 -8.60 4.47 19.98
N LEU A 198 -9.43 4.44 18.95
CA LEU A 198 -9.44 3.33 17.98
C LEU A 198 -8.14 3.23 17.22
N PHE A 199 -7.47 4.36 16.89
CA PHE A 199 -6.15 4.34 16.28
C PHE A 199 -5.14 3.59 17.16
N LYS A 200 -5.08 3.88 18.46
CA LYS A 200 -4.21 3.13 19.40
C LYS A 200 -4.56 1.65 19.42
N LYS A 201 -5.85 1.32 19.45
CA LYS A 201 -6.34 -0.06 19.54
C LYS A 201 -6.10 -0.88 18.28
N ILE A 202 -6.23 -0.28 17.09
CA ILE A 202 -6.16 -0.99 15.80
C ILE A 202 -4.75 -0.94 15.21
N VAL A 203 -4.11 0.22 15.25
CA VAL A 203 -2.83 0.48 14.60
C VAL A 203 -1.64 0.11 15.49
N HIS A 204 -1.82 0.13 16.81
CA HIS A 204 -0.74 -0.13 17.80
C HIS A 204 0.55 0.64 17.48
N PRO A 205 0.53 1.99 17.54
CA PRO A 205 1.72 2.78 17.26
C PRO A 205 2.79 2.56 18.35
N MET A 206 4.02 2.34 17.93
CA MET A 206 5.18 2.07 18.79
C MET A 206 6.04 3.33 19.03
N VAL A 207 5.67 4.45 18.43
CA VAL A 207 6.32 5.75 18.59
C VAL A 207 5.32 6.80 19.06
N GLN A 208 5.86 7.79 19.78
CA GLN A 208 5.03 8.87 20.32
C GLN A 208 4.44 9.77 19.22
N ASN A 209 3.38 10.48 19.57
CA ASN A 209 2.73 11.49 18.73
C ASN A 209 2.20 10.98 17.35
N SER A 210 2.07 9.67 17.17
CA SER A 210 1.70 9.05 15.89
C SER A 210 0.33 9.53 15.36
N TRP A 211 -0.64 9.79 16.24
CA TRP A 211 -1.93 10.32 15.84
C TRP A 211 -1.82 11.74 15.25
N ASN A 212 -1.07 12.63 15.88
CA ASN A 212 -0.91 13.99 15.36
C ASN A 212 -0.11 14.01 14.06
N ARG A 213 0.91 13.14 13.92
CA ARG A 213 1.64 12.95 12.66
C ARG A 213 0.72 12.43 11.55
N PHE A 214 -0.17 11.50 11.87
CA PHE A 214 -1.19 11.01 10.94
C PHE A 214 -2.11 12.17 10.49
N LEU A 215 -2.63 12.99 11.42
CA LEU A 215 -3.45 14.15 11.08
C LEU A 215 -2.71 15.15 10.20
N GLU A 216 -1.43 15.44 10.49
CA GLU A 216 -0.57 16.28 9.67
C GLU A 216 -0.38 15.69 8.25
N SER A 217 -0.27 14.37 8.14
CA SER A 217 -0.20 13.70 6.83
C SER A 217 -1.49 13.83 6.02
N LEU A 218 -2.67 13.92 6.68
CA LEU A 218 -3.93 14.23 6.00
C LEU A 218 -3.96 15.65 5.46
N ASP A 219 -3.45 16.62 6.24
CA ASP A 219 -3.35 18.02 5.79
C ASP A 219 -2.46 18.13 4.54
N ILE A 220 -1.29 17.48 4.55
CA ILE A 220 -0.38 17.46 3.40
C ILE A 220 -1.03 16.76 2.20
N LEU A 221 -1.78 15.68 2.41
CA LEU A 221 -2.46 14.96 1.34
C LEU A 221 -3.48 15.85 0.63
N SER A 222 -4.18 16.74 1.37
CA SER A 222 -5.18 17.65 0.82
C SER A 222 -4.60 18.64 -0.20
N GLU A 223 -3.33 19.01 -0.04
CA GLU A 223 -2.61 19.98 -0.88
C GLU A 223 -1.73 19.30 -1.95
N MET A 224 -1.61 17.97 -1.90
CA MET A 224 -0.67 17.24 -2.75
C MET A 224 -1.08 17.28 -4.23
N PRO A 225 -0.22 17.77 -5.15
CA PRO A 225 -0.55 17.94 -6.58
C PRO A 225 -0.35 16.64 -7.37
N THR A 226 -0.89 15.55 -6.87
CA THR A 226 -0.95 14.24 -7.53
C THR A 226 -2.21 13.50 -7.11
N ARG A 227 -2.51 12.36 -7.71
CA ARG A 227 -3.67 11.54 -7.34
C ARG A 227 -3.52 11.04 -5.90
N THR A 228 -4.52 11.26 -5.08
CA THR A 228 -4.50 10.90 -3.66
C THR A 228 -5.65 9.98 -3.31
N VAL A 229 -5.38 9.03 -2.42
CA VAL A 229 -6.36 8.03 -1.97
C VAL A 229 -6.30 7.90 -0.45
N ILE A 230 -7.44 7.96 0.19
CA ILE A 230 -7.61 7.43 1.54
C ILE A 230 -8.08 5.97 1.42
N ARG A 231 -7.30 5.05 2.00
CA ARG A 231 -7.69 3.64 2.09
C ARG A 231 -8.12 3.30 3.50
N MET A 232 -9.39 2.91 3.65
CA MET A 232 -9.98 2.49 4.90
C MET A 232 -10.01 0.96 4.98
N THR A 233 -9.40 0.38 6.03
CA THR A 233 -9.51 -1.05 6.31
C THR A 233 -10.55 -1.27 7.40
N MET A 234 -11.72 -1.76 7.00
CA MET A 234 -12.85 -1.98 7.90
C MET A 234 -12.79 -3.38 8.53
N ILE A 235 -12.95 -3.42 9.84
CA ILE A 235 -12.84 -4.63 10.67
C ILE A 235 -14.11 -4.75 11.49
N ARG A 236 -14.88 -5.81 11.26
CA ARG A 236 -16.17 -6.01 11.96
C ARG A 236 -16.01 -5.99 13.47
N GLY A 237 -16.87 -5.21 14.12
CA GLY A 237 -16.95 -5.05 15.58
C GLY A 237 -15.81 -4.22 16.18
N LEU A 238 -15.02 -3.52 15.34
CA LEU A 238 -13.97 -2.63 15.80
C LEU A 238 -14.12 -1.19 15.27
N ASN A 239 -14.19 -1.01 13.96
CA ASN A 239 -14.24 0.31 13.35
C ASN A 239 -15.33 0.46 12.28
N ASP A 240 -16.29 -0.46 12.25
CA ASP A 240 -17.40 -0.52 11.30
C ASP A 240 -18.73 -0.01 11.86
N ASP A 241 -18.75 0.44 13.13
CA ASP A 241 -19.95 0.95 13.78
C ASP A 241 -20.50 2.20 13.06
N PRO A 242 -21.78 2.22 12.70
CA PRO A 242 -22.40 3.39 12.05
C PRO A 242 -22.26 4.70 12.82
N SER A 243 -22.19 4.68 14.15
CA SER A 243 -22.00 5.87 14.98
C SER A 243 -20.65 6.58 14.74
N LEU A 244 -19.68 5.88 14.13
CA LEU A 244 -18.36 6.45 13.80
C LEU A 244 -18.35 7.19 12.46
N THR A 245 -19.44 7.17 11.69
CA THR A 245 -19.49 7.76 10.34
C THR A 245 -19.08 9.23 10.34
N GLY A 246 -19.66 10.05 11.22
CA GLY A 246 -19.32 11.48 11.31
C GLY A 246 -17.85 11.75 11.61
N GLU A 247 -17.23 10.97 12.51
CA GLU A 247 -15.78 11.12 12.78
C GLU A 247 -14.91 10.75 11.57
N TYR A 248 -15.30 9.74 10.77
CA TYR A 248 -14.63 9.45 9.50
C TYR A 248 -14.80 10.56 8.48
N VAL A 249 -16.01 11.11 8.36
CA VAL A 249 -16.33 12.21 7.44
C VAL A 249 -15.47 13.45 7.74
N GLU A 250 -15.30 13.81 9.02
CA GLU A 250 -14.42 14.90 9.42
C GLU A 250 -12.98 14.72 8.94
N LEU A 251 -12.43 13.50 9.10
CA LEU A 251 -11.08 13.19 8.64
C LEU A 251 -10.97 13.12 7.10
N LEU A 252 -12.01 12.64 6.44
CA LEU A 252 -12.07 12.58 4.97
C LEU A 252 -12.14 13.98 4.35
N ARG A 253 -12.95 14.88 4.92
CA ARG A 253 -12.97 16.30 4.53
C ARG A 253 -11.62 16.99 4.74
N ARG A 254 -10.97 16.71 5.89
CA ARG A 254 -9.62 17.21 6.17
C ARG A 254 -8.60 16.73 5.13
N ALA A 255 -8.64 15.45 4.77
CA ALA A 255 -7.72 14.86 3.81
C ALA A 255 -8.04 15.24 2.36
N ASN A 256 -9.31 15.58 2.08
CA ASN A 256 -9.83 15.94 0.76
C ASN A 256 -9.22 15.12 -0.40
N PRO A 257 -9.29 13.76 -0.36
CA PRO A 257 -8.62 12.92 -1.35
C PRO A 257 -9.38 12.91 -2.69
N HIS A 258 -8.70 12.52 -3.78
CA HIS A 258 -9.37 12.24 -5.05
C HIS A 258 -10.24 10.97 -5.01
N PHE A 259 -9.80 9.97 -4.21
CA PHE A 259 -10.53 8.71 -4.07
C PHE A 259 -10.56 8.24 -2.62
N ILE A 260 -11.65 7.58 -2.25
CA ILE A 260 -11.79 6.86 -0.98
C ILE A 260 -12.01 5.38 -1.30
N GLU A 261 -11.06 4.51 -0.91
CA GLU A 261 -11.20 3.06 -1.00
C GLU A 261 -11.67 2.49 0.34
N VAL A 262 -12.93 2.08 0.43
CA VAL A 262 -13.50 1.37 1.60
C VAL A 262 -13.31 -0.13 1.38
N LYS A 263 -12.49 -0.78 2.22
CA LYS A 263 -12.07 -2.16 2.02
C LYS A 263 -12.22 -2.99 3.28
N SER A 264 -12.70 -4.24 3.12
CA SER A 264 -12.72 -5.20 4.23
C SER A 264 -11.31 -5.63 4.64
N TYR A 265 -11.09 -5.80 5.93
CA TYR A 265 -10.04 -6.67 6.44
C TYR A 265 -10.12 -8.04 5.76
N MET A 266 -8.96 -8.61 5.43
CA MET A 266 -8.86 -9.95 4.86
C MET A 266 -8.11 -10.86 5.82
N HIS A 267 -8.75 -11.98 6.20
CA HIS A 267 -8.19 -12.97 7.12
C HIS A 267 -7.16 -13.85 6.41
N VAL A 268 -5.97 -13.30 6.23
CA VAL A 268 -4.85 -13.91 5.50
C VAL A 268 -3.50 -13.60 6.17
N GLY A 269 -2.50 -14.41 5.86
CA GLY A 269 -1.14 -14.23 6.34
C GLY A 269 -1.08 -14.24 7.87
N TYR A 270 -0.22 -13.41 8.44
CA TYR A 270 -0.01 -13.34 9.89
C TYR A 270 -1.12 -12.59 10.67
N SER A 271 -2.09 -12.01 10.00
CA SER A 271 -3.23 -11.38 10.67
C SER A 271 -4.15 -12.42 11.35
N ILE A 272 -4.11 -13.67 10.88
CA ILE A 272 -4.89 -14.79 11.45
C ILE A 272 -4.52 -15.10 12.92
N ASP A 273 -3.32 -14.71 13.34
CA ASP A 273 -2.86 -14.86 14.73
C ASP A 273 -3.52 -13.83 15.68
N ARG A 274 -4.16 -12.78 15.14
CA ARG A 274 -4.67 -11.62 15.92
C ARG A 274 -6.15 -11.36 15.72
N LEU A 275 -6.69 -11.73 14.59
CA LEU A 275 -8.08 -11.54 14.22
C LEU A 275 -8.67 -12.85 13.69
N GLU A 276 -9.95 -13.04 13.86
CA GLU A 276 -10.69 -14.20 13.37
C GLU A 276 -11.34 -13.93 12.02
N LYS A 277 -11.78 -14.98 11.32
CA LYS A 277 -12.50 -14.86 10.04
C LYS A 277 -13.80 -14.06 10.16
N ARG A 278 -14.47 -14.09 11.33
CA ARG A 278 -15.69 -13.32 11.58
C ARG A 278 -15.49 -11.80 11.54
N HIS A 279 -14.25 -11.32 11.74
CA HIS A 279 -13.94 -9.89 11.63
C HIS A 279 -13.87 -9.39 10.19
N MET A 280 -13.94 -10.29 9.19
CA MET A 280 -14.10 -9.89 7.79
C MET A 280 -15.53 -9.44 7.52
N LEU A 281 -15.69 -8.26 6.95
CA LEU A 281 -16.96 -7.79 6.39
C LEU A 281 -17.22 -8.47 5.03
N ARG A 282 -18.49 -8.75 4.73
CA ARG A 282 -18.91 -9.15 3.39
C ARG A 282 -18.88 -7.95 2.46
N HIS A 283 -18.95 -8.18 1.18
CA HIS A 283 -18.88 -7.10 0.20
C HIS A 283 -20.06 -6.12 0.33
N GLU A 284 -21.26 -6.64 0.57
CA GLU A 284 -22.48 -5.86 0.74
C GLU A 284 -22.39 -4.92 1.96
N GLU A 285 -21.69 -5.35 3.02
CA GLU A 285 -21.45 -4.54 4.22
C GLU A 285 -20.44 -3.42 3.93
N ILE A 286 -19.42 -3.68 3.10
CA ILE A 286 -18.47 -2.65 2.63
C ILE A 286 -19.18 -1.62 1.77
N ARG A 287 -20.04 -2.07 0.84
CA ARG A 287 -20.86 -1.17 0.05
C ARG A 287 -21.78 -0.32 0.92
N ALA A 288 -22.43 -0.90 1.93
CA ALA A 288 -23.27 -0.17 2.86
C ALA A 288 -22.50 0.91 3.65
N ILE A 289 -21.24 0.63 4.04
CA ILE A 289 -20.36 1.65 4.67
C ILE A 289 -20.05 2.77 3.67
N ALA A 290 -19.69 2.43 2.44
CA ALA A 290 -19.40 3.43 1.40
C ALA A 290 -20.62 4.33 1.13
N MET A 291 -21.83 3.77 1.05
CA MET A 291 -23.06 4.54 0.87
C MET A 291 -23.35 5.47 2.06
N ARG A 292 -23.15 5.02 3.31
CA ARG A 292 -23.30 5.90 4.49
C ARG A 292 -22.33 7.07 4.51
N LEU A 293 -21.11 6.87 4.00
CA LEU A 293 -20.17 7.97 3.84
C LEU A 293 -20.66 8.98 2.79
N LEU A 294 -21.23 8.50 1.68
CA LEU A 294 -21.81 9.36 0.63
C LEU A 294 -23.02 10.15 1.11
N ASP A 295 -23.81 9.62 2.05
CA ASP A 295 -24.96 10.35 2.64
C ASP A 295 -24.50 11.65 3.36
N GLU A 296 -23.21 11.77 3.69
CA GLU A 296 -22.62 12.93 4.37
C GLU A 296 -21.52 13.65 3.56
N LEU A 297 -21.10 13.12 2.39
CA LEU A 297 -20.02 13.64 1.54
C LEU A 297 -20.57 14.02 0.17
N ASP A 298 -21.22 15.19 0.08
CA ASP A 298 -21.88 15.69 -1.15
C ASP A 298 -20.91 15.86 -2.34
N GLU A 299 -19.62 16.07 -2.04
CA GLU A 299 -18.55 16.24 -3.04
C GLU A 299 -18.07 14.91 -3.65
N PHE A 300 -18.54 13.74 -3.16
CA PHE A 300 -18.15 12.43 -3.68
C PHE A 300 -19.28 11.72 -4.40
N GLU A 301 -18.90 10.88 -5.37
CA GLU A 301 -19.80 9.95 -6.04
C GLU A 301 -19.31 8.52 -5.93
N PHE A 302 -20.23 7.54 -6.00
CA PHE A 302 -19.87 6.13 -6.08
C PHE A 302 -19.26 5.83 -7.44
N MET A 303 -17.96 5.52 -7.47
CA MET A 303 -17.25 5.28 -8.73
C MET A 303 -17.36 3.82 -9.20
N ASP A 304 -17.03 2.86 -8.31
CA ASP A 304 -16.97 1.44 -8.69
C ASP A 304 -16.81 0.52 -7.47
N GLU A 305 -16.91 -0.79 -7.66
CA GLU A 305 -16.68 -1.79 -6.63
C GLU A 305 -16.05 -3.06 -7.20
N TYR A 306 -15.33 -3.81 -6.35
CA TYR A 306 -14.75 -5.10 -6.75
C TYR A 306 -14.97 -6.16 -5.67
N PRO A 307 -16.04 -6.99 -5.80
CA PRO A 307 -16.44 -7.99 -4.81
C PRO A 307 -15.33 -9.00 -4.44
N PRO A 308 -14.49 -9.51 -5.38
CA PRO A 308 -13.43 -10.44 -5.03
C PRO A 308 -12.39 -9.89 -4.05
N SER A 309 -12.20 -8.55 -4.01
CA SER A 309 -11.32 -7.86 -3.05
C SER A 309 -12.09 -7.19 -1.91
N ARG A 310 -13.43 -7.27 -1.91
CA ARG A 310 -14.33 -6.60 -0.96
C ARG A 310 -13.96 -5.14 -0.78
N VAL A 311 -13.95 -4.41 -1.86
CA VAL A 311 -13.60 -2.99 -1.91
C VAL A 311 -14.64 -2.23 -2.72
N ALA A 312 -15.02 -1.05 -2.24
CA ALA A 312 -15.77 -0.03 -2.97
C ALA A 312 -14.93 1.23 -3.02
N VAL A 313 -15.09 2.02 -4.07
CA VAL A 313 -14.36 3.27 -4.28
C VAL A 313 -15.31 4.42 -4.57
N LEU A 314 -15.06 5.54 -3.89
CA LEU A 314 -15.73 6.82 -4.10
C LEU A 314 -14.74 7.78 -4.75
N GLN A 315 -15.24 8.63 -5.64
CA GLN A 315 -14.46 9.64 -6.34
C GLN A 315 -14.94 11.04 -5.95
N ASN A 316 -13.99 11.92 -5.68
CA ASN A 316 -14.24 13.31 -5.38
C ASN A 316 -14.50 14.07 -6.70
N MET A 317 -15.68 14.67 -6.82
CA MET A 317 -16.09 15.37 -8.03
C MET A 317 -15.61 16.84 -8.05
N ASP A 318 -15.36 17.43 -6.88
CA ASP A 318 -14.77 18.78 -6.75
C ASP A 318 -13.26 18.76 -7.04
N ARG A 319 -12.62 17.60 -6.89
CA ARG A 319 -11.21 17.33 -7.24
C ARG A 319 -11.11 16.23 -8.30
N TYR A 320 -11.93 16.32 -9.32
CA TYR A 320 -11.99 15.29 -10.36
C TYR A 320 -10.65 15.09 -11.05
N VAL A 321 -10.28 13.83 -11.21
CA VAL A 321 -9.19 13.35 -12.07
C VAL A 321 -9.69 12.14 -12.85
N ASP A 322 -9.22 11.96 -14.09
CA ASP A 322 -9.56 10.75 -14.83
C ASP A 322 -9.16 9.51 -14.00
N ARG A 323 -10.06 8.53 -13.92
CA ARG A 323 -9.78 7.28 -13.19
C ARG A 323 -8.70 6.43 -13.85
N TRP A 324 -8.59 6.49 -15.16
CA TRP A 324 -7.63 5.70 -15.91
C TRP A 324 -6.22 6.26 -15.82
N ILE A 325 -5.25 5.37 -15.66
CA ILE A 325 -3.83 5.65 -15.67
C ILE A 325 -3.28 5.10 -16.98
N ASP A 326 -2.93 6.00 -17.88
CA ASP A 326 -2.39 5.68 -19.21
C ASP A 326 -0.94 5.15 -19.16
#